data_48b77af63913ee50a8a53f567fdfdb53
#
_entry.id   48b77af63913ee50a8a53f567fdfdb53
#
_cell.length_a   1.000
_cell.length_b   1.000
_cell.length_c   1.000
_cell.angle_alpha   90.00
_cell.angle_beta   90.00
_cell.angle_gamma   90.00
#
_symmetry.space_group_name_H-M   'P 1'
#
loop_
_entity.id
_entity.type
_entity.pdbx_description
1 polymer ?
#
loop_
_entity_poly.entity_id
_entity_poly.type
_entity_poly.pdbx_seq_one_letter_code
_entity_poly.pdbx_strand_id
1 'polypeptide(L)'
;TRKESSAASDVYKRQDILNVDKRIRGRVKRQMEKNQRDFYLNEQVKAIQKELGEGEEGADIEEIEKKIKLAKMPKDALKKAEGELKKLKLMSPMSAEASVVRNYIEVLAGLPWAKKNKVKQDLLHAEEVLNADHYGLDKVKDRILEYLAVQSRVDKVKAPILCLVGPPGVGKTSLGQSIAKATGRKYVRMALGGVRDEAEIRGHRRTYIGAMPGKVLQNLNKVGTRNPLFLLDEIDKMGSDFRGDPSSALLEVLDPEQNHTFADHYVEVDFDLSDVMFVATSNSMNIPPALLD
;
A
#
# COMPACT_ATOMS: atom_id res chain seq x y z
N THR A 1 -25.88 -77.55 -4.53
CA THR A 1 -26.63 -76.28 -4.66
C THR A 1 -25.96 -75.07 -3.97
N ARG A 2 -25.13 -75.21 -2.87
CA ARG A 2 -24.42 -74.04 -2.24
C ARG A 2 -23.14 -73.65 -2.96
N LYS A 3 -22.44 -74.53 -3.67
CA LYS A 3 -21.19 -74.22 -4.42
C LYS A 3 -21.42 -73.47 -5.74
N GLU A 4 -22.53 -73.70 -6.41
CA GLU A 4 -22.90 -73.03 -7.68
C GLU A 4 -23.30 -71.59 -7.46
N SER A 5 -23.95 -71.25 -6.34
CA SER A 5 -24.29 -69.88 -5.97
C SER A 5 -23.07 -69.01 -5.67
N SER A 6 -21.99 -69.59 -5.12
CA SER A 6 -20.74 -68.88 -4.83
C SER A 6 -19.97 -68.56 -6.12
N ALA A 7 -19.86 -69.50 -7.06
CA ALA A 7 -19.19 -69.30 -8.32
C ALA A 7 -19.84 -68.25 -9.22
N ALA A 8 -21.19 -68.22 -9.26
CA ALA A 8 -21.93 -67.18 -9.98
C ALA A 8 -21.70 -65.79 -9.37
N SER A 9 -21.67 -65.67 -8.03
CA SER A 9 -21.37 -64.41 -7.33
C SER A 9 -19.96 -63.89 -7.63
N ASP A 10 -18.98 -64.78 -7.73
CA ASP A 10 -17.59 -64.40 -8.02
C ASP A 10 -17.40 -63.99 -9.49
N VAL A 11 -18.16 -64.55 -10.42
CA VAL A 11 -18.15 -64.15 -11.83
C VAL A 11 -18.78 -62.75 -11.98
N TYR A 12 -19.90 -62.47 -11.31
CA TYR A 12 -20.50 -61.11 -11.31
C TYR A 12 -19.58 -60.06 -10.72
N LYS A 13 -18.94 -60.34 -9.60
CA LYS A 13 -17.94 -59.43 -9.01
C LYS A 13 -16.77 -59.12 -9.93
N ARG A 14 -16.24 -60.16 -10.65
CA ARG A 14 -15.20 -59.96 -11.63
C ARG A 14 -15.64 -59.12 -12.82
N GLN A 15 -16.85 -59.31 -13.31
CA GLN A 15 -17.40 -58.49 -14.39
C GLN A 15 -17.59 -57.03 -13.96
N ASP A 16 -18.05 -56.78 -12.76
CA ASP A 16 -18.18 -55.42 -12.21
C ASP A 16 -16.83 -54.75 -12.08
N ILE A 17 -15.83 -55.45 -11.60
CA ILE A 17 -14.45 -54.93 -11.51
C ILE A 17 -13.89 -54.58 -12.90
N LEU A 18 -14.10 -55.43 -13.91
CA LEU A 18 -13.65 -55.20 -15.30
C LEU A 18 -14.41 -53.98 -15.93
N ASN A 19 -15.67 -53.83 -15.61
CA ASN A 19 -16.48 -52.69 -16.09
C ASN A 19 -16.04 -51.36 -15.41
N VAL A 20 -15.69 -51.41 -14.14
CA VAL A 20 -15.13 -50.25 -13.41
C VAL A 20 -13.74 -49.90 -13.96
N ASP A 21 -12.88 -50.89 -14.20
CA ASP A 21 -11.54 -50.67 -14.78
C ASP A 21 -11.63 -50.06 -16.19
N LYS A 22 -12.49 -50.57 -17.06
CA LYS A 22 -12.76 -49.95 -18.38
C LYS A 22 -13.23 -48.49 -18.26
N ARG A 23 -14.10 -48.19 -17.28
CA ARG A 23 -14.64 -46.84 -17.05
C ARG A 23 -13.55 -45.92 -16.54
N ILE A 24 -12.70 -46.40 -15.63
CA ILE A 24 -11.56 -45.63 -15.10
C ILE A 24 -10.55 -45.35 -16.21
N ARG A 25 -10.15 -46.37 -16.98
CA ARG A 25 -9.22 -46.19 -18.11
C ARG A 25 -9.75 -45.24 -19.17
N GLY A 26 -11.06 -45.29 -19.46
CA GLY A 26 -11.70 -44.36 -20.37
C GLY A 26 -11.72 -42.92 -19.85
N ARG A 27 -11.89 -42.70 -18.53
CA ARG A 27 -11.81 -41.38 -17.92
C ARG A 27 -10.37 -40.85 -17.93
N VAL A 28 -9.41 -41.68 -17.54
CA VAL A 28 -7.99 -41.31 -17.52
C VAL A 28 -7.52 -40.96 -18.93
N LYS A 29 -7.88 -41.73 -19.94
CA LYS A 29 -7.54 -41.44 -21.33
C LYS A 29 -8.10 -40.10 -21.79
N ARG A 30 -9.39 -39.82 -21.54
CA ARG A 30 -10.01 -38.53 -21.90
C ARG A 30 -9.37 -37.37 -21.14
N GLN A 31 -9.02 -37.54 -19.88
CA GLN A 31 -8.34 -36.52 -19.09
C GLN A 31 -6.93 -36.23 -19.62
N MET A 32 -6.18 -37.29 -20.01
CA MET A 32 -4.86 -37.12 -20.63
C MET A 32 -4.95 -36.42 -21.99
N GLU A 33 -5.91 -36.84 -22.84
CA GLU A 33 -6.13 -36.20 -24.15
C GLU A 33 -6.51 -34.72 -23.99
N LYS A 34 -7.34 -34.40 -23.00
CA LYS A 34 -7.70 -33.00 -22.68
C LYS A 34 -6.47 -32.22 -22.21
N ASN A 35 -5.70 -32.74 -21.28
CA ASN A 35 -4.50 -32.09 -20.77
C ASN A 35 -3.42 -31.88 -21.87
N GLN A 36 -3.24 -32.88 -22.78
CA GLN A 36 -2.35 -32.71 -23.92
C GLN A 36 -2.83 -31.64 -24.88
N ARG A 37 -4.12 -31.57 -25.15
CA ARG A 37 -4.71 -30.56 -26.01
C ARG A 37 -4.55 -29.17 -25.40
N ASP A 38 -4.83 -29.04 -24.10
CA ASP A 38 -4.69 -27.76 -23.38
C ASP A 38 -3.22 -27.32 -23.36
N PHE A 39 -2.28 -28.25 -23.18
CA PHE A 39 -0.85 -27.95 -23.26
C PHE A 39 -0.44 -27.50 -24.65
N TYR A 40 -0.87 -28.21 -25.70
CA TYR A 40 -0.56 -27.85 -27.09
C TYR A 40 -1.14 -26.47 -27.47
N LEU A 41 -2.38 -26.20 -27.08
CA LEU A 41 -3.01 -24.88 -27.30
C LEU A 41 -2.25 -23.76 -26.57
N ASN A 42 -1.82 -24.00 -25.35
CA ASN A 42 -1.03 -23.02 -24.59
C ASN A 42 0.33 -22.77 -25.24
N GLU A 43 1.00 -23.81 -25.76
CA GLU A 43 2.28 -23.62 -26.50
C GLU A 43 2.07 -22.91 -27.83
N GLN A 44 0.97 -23.17 -28.55
CA GLN A 44 0.63 -22.41 -29.75
C GLN A 44 0.35 -20.94 -29.42
N VAL A 45 -0.41 -20.66 -28.37
CA VAL A 45 -0.65 -19.28 -27.91
C VAL A 45 0.68 -18.58 -27.60
N LYS A 46 1.59 -19.23 -26.87
CA LYS A 46 2.93 -18.67 -26.59
C LYS A 46 3.75 -18.41 -27.85
N ALA A 47 3.71 -19.34 -28.81
CA ALA A 47 4.42 -19.16 -30.07
C ALA A 47 3.87 -17.99 -30.89
N ILE A 48 2.54 -17.88 -30.98
CA ILE A 48 1.86 -16.77 -31.67
C ILE A 48 2.15 -15.43 -30.97
N GLN A 49 2.11 -15.39 -29.65
CA GLN A 49 2.47 -14.23 -28.84
C GLN A 49 3.91 -13.78 -29.13
N LYS A 50 4.84 -14.73 -29.21
CA LYS A 50 6.24 -14.46 -29.51
C LYS A 50 6.45 -13.90 -30.93
N GLU A 51 5.67 -14.36 -31.92
CA GLU A 51 5.71 -13.85 -33.31
C GLU A 51 5.04 -12.51 -33.48
N LEU A 52 4.02 -12.21 -32.67
CA LEU A 52 3.31 -10.90 -32.66
C LEU A 52 4.07 -9.76 -31.97
N GLY A 53 5.29 -9.98 -31.49
CA GLY A 53 6.13 -8.93 -30.87
C GLY A 53 5.94 -8.77 -29.37
N GLU A 54 5.25 -9.69 -28.68
CA GLU A 54 5.06 -9.69 -27.22
C GLU A 54 6.34 -10.01 -26.41
N GLY A 55 7.50 -9.92 -27.05
CA GLY A 55 8.80 -9.97 -26.36
C GLY A 55 9.00 -8.84 -25.35
N GLU A 56 8.34 -7.70 -25.54
CA GLU A 56 8.35 -6.57 -24.62
C GLU A 56 7.45 -6.82 -23.39
N GLU A 57 6.32 -7.51 -23.55
CA GLU A 57 5.39 -7.77 -22.44
C GLU A 57 5.89 -8.82 -21.48
N GLY A 58 6.63 -9.83 -21.95
CA GLY A 58 7.34 -10.78 -21.08
C GLY A 58 8.38 -10.07 -20.19
N ALA A 59 9.07 -9.08 -20.76
CA ALA A 59 10.04 -8.26 -20.04
C ALA A 59 9.36 -7.38 -18.96
N ASP A 60 8.18 -6.83 -19.26
CA ASP A 60 7.38 -6.04 -18.31
C ASP A 60 6.95 -6.85 -17.08
N ILE A 61 6.48 -8.08 -17.29
CA ILE A 61 6.07 -8.96 -16.19
C ILE A 61 7.27 -9.36 -15.33
N GLU A 62 8.41 -9.65 -15.96
CA GLU A 62 9.65 -9.94 -15.22
C GLU A 62 10.14 -8.71 -14.43
N GLU A 63 9.99 -7.50 -14.97
CA GLU A 63 10.32 -6.27 -14.28
C GLU A 63 9.43 -6.07 -13.05
N ILE A 64 8.13 -6.29 -13.18
CA ILE A 64 7.18 -6.25 -12.07
C ILE A 64 7.55 -7.28 -10.99
N GLU A 65 7.90 -8.51 -11.36
CA GLU A 65 8.37 -9.52 -10.42
C GLU A 65 9.64 -9.08 -9.66
N LYS A 66 10.58 -8.47 -10.35
CA LYS A 66 11.80 -7.92 -9.74
C LYS A 66 11.45 -6.80 -8.77
N LYS A 67 10.54 -5.88 -9.14
CA LYS A 67 10.06 -4.81 -8.26
C LYS A 67 9.39 -5.35 -7.00
N ILE A 68 8.54 -6.37 -7.11
CA ILE A 68 7.90 -7.04 -5.96
C ILE A 68 8.95 -7.61 -4.99
N LYS A 69 9.96 -8.32 -5.51
CA LYS A 69 11.04 -8.91 -4.69
C LYS A 69 11.89 -7.84 -3.99
N LEU A 70 12.17 -6.74 -4.68
CA LEU A 70 12.99 -5.63 -4.15
C LEU A 70 12.26 -4.77 -3.13
N ALA A 71 10.93 -4.70 -3.19
CA ALA A 71 10.10 -3.87 -2.32
C ALA A 71 10.11 -4.30 -0.84
N LYS A 72 10.54 -5.53 -0.52
CA LYS A 72 10.58 -6.08 0.85
C LYS A 72 9.25 -5.92 1.59
N MET A 73 8.18 -6.30 0.94
CA MET A 73 6.82 -6.20 1.46
C MET A 73 6.59 -7.12 2.68
N PRO A 74 5.67 -6.76 3.59
CA PRO A 74 5.12 -7.67 4.58
C PRO A 74 4.48 -8.90 3.93
N LYS A 75 4.34 -10.00 4.69
CA LYS A 75 3.82 -11.28 4.16
C LYS A 75 2.45 -11.14 3.49
N ASP A 76 1.56 -10.34 4.05
CA ASP A 76 0.19 -10.17 3.54
C ASP A 76 0.18 -9.37 2.24
N ALA A 77 0.96 -8.29 2.17
CA ALA A 77 1.15 -7.50 0.95
C ALA A 77 1.79 -8.32 -0.17
N LEU A 78 2.83 -9.11 0.17
CA LEU A 78 3.51 -9.99 -0.79
C LEU A 78 2.56 -11.04 -1.35
N LYS A 79 1.80 -11.74 -0.49
CA LYS A 79 0.81 -12.74 -0.91
C LYS A 79 -0.24 -12.14 -1.85
N LYS A 80 -0.67 -10.91 -1.57
CA LYS A 80 -1.63 -10.19 -2.41
C LYS A 80 -1.02 -9.82 -3.75
N ALA A 81 0.20 -9.25 -3.76
CA ALA A 81 0.93 -8.91 -4.97
C ALA A 81 1.17 -10.13 -5.88
N GLU A 82 1.60 -11.27 -5.31
CA GLU A 82 1.80 -12.51 -6.05
C GLU A 82 0.48 -13.10 -6.59
N GLY A 83 -0.62 -12.97 -5.84
CA GLY A 83 -1.95 -13.39 -6.27
C GLY A 83 -2.43 -12.60 -7.48
N GLU A 84 -2.29 -11.27 -7.45
CA GLU A 84 -2.65 -10.40 -8.56
C GLU A 84 -1.71 -10.57 -9.77
N LEU A 85 -0.43 -10.81 -9.54
CA LEU A 85 0.54 -11.11 -10.60
C LEU A 85 0.19 -12.43 -11.33
N LYS A 86 -0.26 -13.46 -10.60
CA LYS A 86 -0.74 -14.70 -11.22
C LYS A 86 -1.97 -14.46 -12.10
N LYS A 87 -2.88 -13.60 -11.66
CA LYS A 87 -4.04 -13.21 -12.48
C LYS A 87 -3.60 -12.46 -13.74
N LEU A 88 -2.69 -11.48 -13.59
CA LEU A 88 -2.16 -10.70 -14.70
C LEU A 88 -1.54 -11.59 -15.79
N LYS A 89 -0.79 -12.62 -15.41
CA LYS A 89 -0.19 -13.61 -16.34
C LYS A 89 -1.21 -14.42 -17.14
N LEU A 90 -2.45 -14.52 -16.65
CA LEU A 90 -3.52 -15.28 -17.30
C LEU A 90 -4.47 -14.38 -18.11
N MET A 91 -4.38 -13.06 -17.95
CA MET A 91 -5.21 -12.09 -18.66
C MET A 91 -4.63 -11.77 -20.03
N SER A 92 -5.49 -11.36 -20.95
CA SER A 92 -5.04 -10.77 -22.21
C SER A 92 -4.39 -9.41 -21.93
N PRO A 93 -3.17 -9.17 -22.42
CA PRO A 93 -2.43 -7.94 -22.15
C PRO A 93 -3.16 -6.67 -22.57
N MET A 94 -3.92 -6.74 -23.65
CA MET A 94 -4.69 -5.62 -24.21
C MET A 94 -6.02 -5.36 -23.48
N SER A 95 -6.34 -6.12 -22.43
CA SER A 95 -7.58 -5.92 -21.68
C SER A 95 -7.49 -4.72 -20.72
N ALA A 96 -8.58 -3.98 -20.59
CA ALA A 96 -8.69 -2.90 -19.61
C ALA A 96 -8.46 -3.40 -18.16
N GLU A 97 -8.87 -4.63 -17.88
CA GLU A 97 -8.64 -5.30 -16.60
C GLU A 97 -7.16 -5.53 -16.30
N ALA A 98 -6.38 -5.96 -17.31
CA ALA A 98 -4.93 -6.15 -17.15
C ALA A 98 -4.24 -4.85 -16.77
N SER A 99 -4.63 -3.72 -17.38
CA SER A 99 -4.09 -2.40 -17.05
C SER A 99 -4.40 -2.00 -15.60
N VAL A 100 -5.62 -2.28 -15.11
CA VAL A 100 -6.01 -2.00 -13.72
C VAL A 100 -5.20 -2.85 -12.74
N VAL A 101 -5.03 -4.14 -13.03
CA VAL A 101 -4.24 -5.05 -12.18
C VAL A 101 -2.76 -4.67 -12.20
N ARG A 102 -2.21 -4.30 -13.35
CA ARG A 102 -0.83 -3.82 -13.48
C ARG A 102 -0.59 -2.58 -12.62
N ASN A 103 -1.42 -1.55 -12.78
CA ASN A 103 -1.33 -0.31 -12.00
C ASN A 103 -1.40 -0.60 -10.48
N TYR A 104 -2.27 -1.51 -10.07
CA TYR A 104 -2.37 -1.90 -8.67
C TYR A 104 -1.08 -2.53 -8.14
N ILE A 105 -0.50 -3.48 -8.88
CA ILE A 105 0.76 -4.13 -8.49
C ILE A 105 1.89 -3.10 -8.45
N GLU A 106 1.95 -2.18 -9.42
CA GLU A 106 2.98 -1.13 -9.46
C GLU A 106 2.87 -0.18 -8.26
N VAL A 107 1.66 0.22 -7.88
CA VAL A 107 1.44 1.01 -6.68
C VAL A 107 1.90 0.25 -5.45
N LEU A 108 1.51 -1.01 -5.31
CA LEU A 108 1.86 -1.85 -4.16
C LEU A 108 3.37 -2.07 -4.07
N ALA A 109 4.05 -2.32 -5.20
CA ALA A 109 5.49 -2.50 -5.27
C ALA A 109 6.27 -1.19 -5.07
N GLY A 110 5.68 -0.05 -5.40
CA GLY A 110 6.28 1.28 -5.25
C GLY A 110 6.29 1.80 -3.82
N LEU A 111 5.40 1.29 -2.95
CA LEU A 111 5.35 1.74 -1.56
C LEU A 111 6.64 1.42 -0.80
N PRO A 112 7.12 2.35 0.05
CA PRO A 112 8.39 2.19 0.76
C PRO A 112 8.22 1.31 2.02
N TRP A 113 7.95 0.01 1.86
CA TRP A 113 7.67 -0.92 2.95
C TRP A 113 8.80 -1.01 3.99
N ALA A 114 10.05 -1.00 3.55
CA ALA A 114 11.21 -1.20 4.43
C ALA A 114 12.25 -0.07 4.35
N LYS A 115 12.14 0.82 3.36
CA LYS A 115 13.17 1.82 3.10
C LYS A 115 13.06 3.01 4.04
N LYS A 116 14.03 3.17 4.94
CA LYS A 116 14.12 4.28 5.90
C LYS A 116 15.33 5.16 5.62
N ASN A 117 15.20 6.46 5.84
CA ASN A 117 16.32 7.38 5.93
C ASN A 117 16.96 7.29 7.33
N LYS A 118 18.26 7.56 7.41
CA LYS A 118 18.92 7.76 8.71
C LYS A 118 18.41 9.06 9.32
N VAL A 119 17.83 8.97 10.50
CA VAL A 119 17.35 10.13 11.25
C VAL A 119 18.54 10.66 12.07
N LYS A 120 18.75 11.98 11.99
CA LYS A 120 19.70 12.69 12.85
C LYS A 120 18.99 13.05 14.15
N GLN A 121 19.62 12.74 15.27
CA GLN A 121 19.09 13.03 16.61
C GLN A 121 19.95 14.09 17.34
N ASP A 122 20.67 14.89 16.58
CA ASP A 122 21.55 15.95 17.09
C ASP A 122 20.76 17.23 17.31
N LEU A 123 20.49 17.55 18.58
CA LEU A 123 19.74 18.75 18.97
C LEU A 123 20.49 20.04 18.71
N LEU A 124 21.84 20.04 18.84
CA LEU A 124 22.63 21.22 18.55
C LEU A 124 22.56 21.55 17.07
N HIS A 125 22.70 20.55 16.21
CA HIS A 125 22.52 20.73 14.77
C HIS A 125 21.09 21.19 14.42
N ALA A 126 20.08 20.70 15.12
CA ALA A 126 18.68 21.11 14.91
C ALA A 126 18.50 22.59 15.29
N GLU A 127 19.07 23.04 16.39
CA GLU A 127 19.04 24.44 16.81
C GLU A 127 19.75 25.34 15.80
N GLU A 128 20.93 24.96 15.33
CA GLU A 128 21.68 25.71 14.30
C GLU A 128 20.85 25.89 13.02
N VAL A 129 20.22 24.81 12.53
CA VAL A 129 19.36 24.85 11.33
C VAL A 129 18.17 25.76 11.52
N LEU A 130 17.47 25.67 12.67
CA LEU A 130 16.30 26.51 12.96
C LEU A 130 16.69 27.99 13.10
N ASN A 131 17.86 28.29 13.69
CA ASN A 131 18.34 29.66 13.84
C ASN A 131 18.84 30.26 12.52
N ALA A 132 19.44 29.44 11.65
CA ALA A 132 19.88 29.89 10.33
C ALA A 132 18.72 30.17 9.37
N ASP A 133 17.68 29.32 9.42
CA ASP A 133 16.54 29.42 8.48
C ASP A 133 15.46 30.41 8.95
N HIS A 134 15.38 30.73 10.26
CA HIS A 134 14.32 31.57 10.85
C HIS A 134 14.86 32.60 11.83
N TYR A 135 14.52 33.87 11.63
CA TYR A 135 14.85 34.93 12.55
C TYR A 135 13.78 35.05 13.65
N GLY A 136 14.20 35.19 14.91
CA GLY A 136 13.27 35.26 16.05
C GLY A 136 12.52 33.93 16.26
N LEU A 137 11.29 33.99 16.73
CA LEU A 137 10.42 32.84 17.05
C LEU A 137 11.00 31.92 18.15
N ASP A 138 11.75 32.45 19.10
CA ASP A 138 12.51 31.69 20.08
C ASP A 138 11.64 30.68 20.83
N LYS A 139 10.47 31.06 21.34
CA LYS A 139 9.53 30.15 22.01
C LYS A 139 9.06 29.01 21.13
N VAL A 140 8.91 29.24 19.81
CA VAL A 140 8.48 28.20 18.87
C VAL A 140 9.64 27.22 18.61
N LYS A 141 10.85 27.75 18.44
CA LYS A 141 12.07 26.97 18.27
C LYS A 141 12.34 26.10 19.50
N ASP A 142 12.27 26.68 20.70
CA ASP A 142 12.43 25.93 21.96
C ASP A 142 11.42 24.78 22.03
N ARG A 143 10.17 25.01 21.70
CA ARG A 143 9.14 23.96 21.69
C ARG A 143 9.41 22.88 20.66
N ILE A 144 9.91 23.22 19.47
CA ILE A 144 10.34 22.26 18.46
C ILE A 144 11.51 21.43 18.98
N LEU A 145 12.52 22.04 19.60
CA LEU A 145 13.68 21.35 20.15
C LEU A 145 13.29 20.42 21.29
N GLU A 146 12.40 20.84 22.20
CA GLU A 146 11.83 19.96 23.24
C GLU A 146 11.14 18.74 22.64
N TYR A 147 10.31 18.95 21.61
CA TYR A 147 9.62 17.87 20.92
C TYR A 147 10.61 16.88 20.28
N LEU A 148 11.64 17.38 19.60
CA LEU A 148 12.70 16.56 19.02
C LEU A 148 13.50 15.81 20.08
N ALA A 149 13.78 16.45 21.23
CA ALA A 149 14.46 15.83 22.37
C ALA A 149 13.66 14.65 22.94
N VAL A 150 12.36 14.79 23.09
CA VAL A 150 11.47 13.70 23.51
C VAL A 150 11.50 12.57 22.49
N GLN A 151 11.35 12.90 21.20
CA GLN A 151 11.40 11.89 20.13
C GLN A 151 12.73 11.13 20.05
N SER A 152 13.85 11.75 20.41
CA SER A 152 15.15 11.08 20.40
C SER A 152 15.32 10.02 21.48
N ARG A 153 14.51 10.07 22.54
CA ARG A 153 14.62 9.19 23.73
C ARG A 153 13.63 8.02 23.74
N VAL A 154 12.65 8.04 22.85
CA VAL A 154 11.56 7.05 22.83
C VAL A 154 11.52 6.36 21.47
N ASP A 155 11.68 5.04 21.43
CA ASP A 155 11.68 4.24 20.21
C ASP A 155 10.34 4.22 19.47
N LYS A 156 9.24 4.35 20.23
CA LYS A 156 7.89 4.48 19.67
C LYS A 156 7.21 5.69 20.31
N VAL A 157 7.08 6.73 19.52
CA VAL A 157 6.56 8.01 20.01
C VAL A 157 5.04 7.95 20.09
N LYS A 158 4.51 7.81 21.30
CA LYS A 158 3.14 8.19 21.66
C LYS A 158 3.12 9.68 22.07
N ALA A 159 3.76 10.53 21.27
CA ALA A 159 3.81 11.96 21.55
C ALA A 159 2.68 12.67 20.80
N PRO A 160 2.09 13.72 21.38
CA PRO A 160 1.13 14.56 20.69
C PRO A 160 1.78 15.16 19.43
N ILE A 161 0.98 15.39 18.40
CA ILE A 161 1.47 15.92 17.13
C ILE A 161 1.75 17.40 17.27
N LEU A 162 2.89 17.86 16.73
CA LEU A 162 3.22 19.28 16.70
C LEU A 162 2.31 20.02 15.73
N CYS A 163 1.47 20.92 16.26
CA CYS A 163 0.61 21.78 15.47
C CYS A 163 1.09 23.25 15.54
N LEU A 164 1.42 23.83 14.39
CA LEU A 164 1.86 25.22 14.25
C LEU A 164 0.66 26.10 13.89
N VAL A 165 0.19 26.90 14.85
CA VAL A 165 -0.96 27.78 14.69
C VAL A 165 -0.51 29.23 14.56
N GLY A 166 -1.07 29.98 13.59
CA GLY A 166 -0.77 31.40 13.41
C GLY A 166 -1.29 31.95 12.07
N PRO A 167 -1.26 33.25 11.86
CA PRO A 167 -1.76 33.87 10.64
C PRO A 167 -0.99 33.38 9.38
N PRO A 168 -1.56 33.56 8.19
CA PRO A 168 -0.85 33.23 6.95
C PRO A 168 0.42 34.10 6.80
N GLY A 169 1.45 33.54 6.16
CA GLY A 169 2.70 34.26 5.85
C GLY A 169 3.75 34.31 6.97
N VAL A 170 3.49 33.75 8.15
CA VAL A 170 4.47 33.77 9.27
C VAL A 170 5.53 32.65 9.20
N GLY A 171 5.55 31.84 8.15
CA GLY A 171 6.58 30.83 7.94
C GLY A 171 6.28 29.46 8.53
N LYS A 172 5.03 29.10 8.84
CA LYS A 172 4.67 27.75 9.37
C LYS A 172 5.16 26.62 8.48
N THR A 173 4.94 26.72 7.18
CA THR A 173 5.33 25.69 6.20
C THR A 173 6.85 25.58 6.08
N SER A 174 7.57 26.69 6.14
CA SER A 174 9.05 26.71 6.12
C SER A 174 9.63 26.13 7.40
N LEU A 175 9.00 26.35 8.57
CA LEU A 175 9.40 25.67 9.81
C LEU A 175 9.35 24.14 9.67
N GLY A 176 8.27 23.60 9.06
CA GLY A 176 8.19 22.17 8.76
C GLY A 176 9.35 21.66 7.88
N GLN A 177 9.76 22.44 6.88
CA GLN A 177 10.91 22.11 6.04
C GLN A 177 12.21 22.12 6.83
N SER A 178 12.41 23.11 7.71
CA SER A 178 13.62 23.19 8.54
C SER A 178 13.70 22.05 9.56
N ILE A 179 12.57 21.62 10.12
CA ILE A 179 12.51 20.44 10.98
C ILE A 179 12.92 19.18 10.19
N ALA A 180 12.43 19.01 8.96
CA ALA A 180 12.81 17.88 8.12
C ALA A 180 14.32 17.89 7.80
N LYS A 181 14.87 19.07 7.48
CA LYS A 181 16.30 19.28 7.22
C LYS A 181 17.14 18.95 8.46
N ALA A 182 16.75 19.46 9.62
CA ALA A 182 17.42 19.22 10.90
C ALA A 182 17.46 17.75 11.29
N THR A 183 16.36 17.02 11.07
CA THR A 183 16.26 15.59 11.38
C THR A 183 16.76 14.65 10.28
N GLY A 184 17.13 15.18 9.12
CA GLY A 184 17.55 14.37 7.95
C GLY A 184 16.41 13.55 7.33
N ARG A 185 15.15 13.87 7.65
CA ARG A 185 13.98 13.25 7.06
C ARG A 185 13.66 13.88 5.71
N LYS A 186 13.11 13.10 4.79
CA LYS A 186 12.53 13.68 3.58
C LYS A 186 11.26 14.43 3.92
N TYR A 187 11.02 15.53 3.23
CA TYR A 187 9.87 16.41 3.44
C TYR A 187 8.74 16.09 2.47
N VAL A 188 7.53 16.01 2.99
CA VAL A 188 6.28 15.88 2.22
C VAL A 188 5.30 16.91 2.72
N ARG A 189 4.59 17.57 1.82
CA ARG A 189 3.48 18.46 2.15
C ARG A 189 2.20 17.92 1.55
N MET A 190 1.17 17.83 2.38
CA MET A 190 -0.21 17.52 1.98
C MET A 190 -1.12 18.67 2.40
N ALA A 191 -1.67 19.38 1.42
CA ALA A 191 -2.66 20.42 1.70
C ALA A 191 -4.01 19.75 2.00
N LEU A 192 -4.59 20.08 3.16
CA LEU A 192 -5.90 19.60 3.60
C LEU A 192 -7.00 20.65 3.39
N GLY A 193 -6.63 21.89 3.07
CA GLY A 193 -7.58 22.94 2.75
C GLY A 193 -8.46 22.57 1.56
N GLY A 194 -9.78 22.47 1.79
CA GLY A 194 -10.75 22.09 0.77
C GLY A 194 -11.01 20.60 0.60
N VAL A 195 -10.31 19.73 1.33
CA VAL A 195 -10.61 18.29 1.39
C VAL A 195 -11.96 18.10 2.10
N ARG A 196 -12.86 17.37 1.45
CA ARG A 196 -14.22 17.08 1.95
C ARG A 196 -14.60 15.62 1.88
N ASP A 197 -13.86 14.83 1.08
CA ASP A 197 -14.11 13.42 0.85
C ASP A 197 -13.07 12.58 1.60
N GLU A 198 -13.52 11.65 2.41
CA GLU A 198 -12.68 10.67 3.11
C GLU A 198 -11.79 9.88 2.15
N ALA A 199 -12.28 9.62 0.94
CA ALA A 199 -11.55 8.89 -0.08
C ALA A 199 -10.28 9.61 -0.55
N GLU A 200 -10.18 10.94 -0.36
CA GLU A 200 -8.92 11.64 -0.63
C GLU A 200 -7.79 11.20 0.32
N ILE A 201 -8.13 10.79 1.56
CA ILE A 201 -7.17 10.32 2.56
C ILE A 201 -6.95 8.82 2.44
N ARG A 202 -8.04 8.02 2.38
CA ARG A 202 -8.03 6.55 2.39
C ARG A 202 -8.07 5.89 1.02
N GLY A 203 -8.19 6.67 -0.07
CA GLY A 203 -8.31 6.14 -1.42
C GLY A 203 -9.71 5.61 -1.77
N HIS A 204 -9.90 5.33 -3.04
CA HIS A 204 -11.12 4.76 -3.58
C HIS A 204 -11.00 3.24 -3.71
N ARG A 205 -12.10 2.52 -3.50
CA ARG A 205 -12.12 1.07 -3.73
C ARG A 205 -11.75 0.76 -5.18
N ARG A 206 -10.89 -0.22 -5.40
CA ARG A 206 -10.35 -0.63 -6.70
C ARG A 206 -11.39 -0.99 -7.75
N THR A 207 -12.62 -1.31 -7.34
CA THR A 207 -13.73 -1.65 -8.25
C THR A 207 -14.23 -0.48 -9.10
N TYR A 208 -13.86 0.75 -8.77
CA TYR A 208 -14.24 1.93 -9.53
C TYR A 208 -13.21 2.25 -10.62
N ILE A 209 -13.69 2.63 -11.81
CA ILE A 209 -12.81 3.09 -12.90
C ILE A 209 -12.12 4.40 -12.46
N GLY A 210 -10.79 4.44 -12.59
CA GLY A 210 -10.02 5.60 -12.15
C GLY A 210 -9.72 5.61 -10.65
N ALA A 211 -9.97 4.51 -9.92
CA ALA A 211 -9.60 4.38 -8.52
C ALA A 211 -8.11 4.59 -8.31
N MET A 212 -7.76 5.30 -7.25
CA MET A 212 -6.38 5.60 -6.84
C MET A 212 -6.24 5.44 -5.33
N PRO A 213 -5.02 5.16 -4.84
CA PRO A 213 -4.75 5.19 -3.40
C PRO A 213 -4.98 6.59 -2.83
N GLY A 214 -5.17 6.66 -1.53
CA GLY A 214 -5.29 7.92 -0.82
C GLY A 214 -4.03 8.78 -0.90
N LYS A 215 -4.18 10.08 -0.72
CA LYS A 215 -3.07 11.06 -0.80
C LYS A 215 -1.92 10.73 0.16
N VAL A 216 -2.21 10.08 1.29
CA VAL A 216 -1.18 9.65 2.25
C VAL A 216 -0.22 8.66 1.59
N LEU A 217 -0.73 7.56 1.03
CA LEU A 217 0.10 6.55 0.38
C LEU A 217 0.70 7.02 -0.95
N GLN A 218 -0.02 7.85 -1.72
CA GLN A 218 0.54 8.46 -2.93
C GLN A 218 1.80 9.29 -2.62
N ASN A 219 1.74 10.12 -1.58
CA ASN A 219 2.88 10.93 -1.17
C ASN A 219 4.03 10.09 -0.60
N LEU A 220 3.75 9.02 0.15
CA LEU A 220 4.77 8.10 0.62
C LEU A 220 5.46 7.38 -0.54
N ASN A 221 4.71 6.96 -1.55
CA ASN A 221 5.25 6.35 -2.77
C ASN A 221 6.18 7.35 -3.50
N LYS A 222 5.72 8.59 -3.69
CA LYS A 222 6.49 9.66 -4.35
C LYS A 222 7.81 9.95 -3.64
N VAL A 223 7.81 9.99 -2.32
CA VAL A 223 9.00 10.25 -1.50
C VAL A 223 9.94 9.06 -1.44
N GLY A 224 9.39 7.85 -1.51
CA GLY A 224 10.13 6.59 -1.55
C GLY A 224 10.86 6.27 -0.25
N THR A 225 10.39 6.78 0.90
CA THR A 225 10.88 6.43 2.24
C THR A 225 9.73 6.30 3.22
N ARG A 226 9.86 5.36 4.16
CA ARG A 226 8.83 5.05 5.15
C ARG A 226 8.74 6.07 6.29
N ASN A 227 9.81 6.81 6.56
CA ASN A 227 9.96 7.72 7.70
C ASN A 227 10.15 9.20 7.32
N PRO A 228 9.36 9.78 6.40
CA PRO A 228 9.45 11.20 6.07
C PRO A 228 8.91 12.06 7.21
N LEU A 229 9.15 13.36 7.12
CA LEU A 229 8.33 14.36 7.79
C LEU A 229 7.14 14.71 6.88
N PHE A 230 5.93 14.53 7.38
CA PHE A 230 4.69 14.76 6.67
C PHE A 230 4.02 16.01 7.23
N LEU A 231 4.03 17.08 6.47
CA LEU A 231 3.36 18.33 6.84
C LEU A 231 1.92 18.32 6.35
N LEU A 232 0.99 18.34 7.29
CA LEU A 232 -0.45 18.47 7.06
C LEU A 232 -0.82 19.95 7.12
N ASP A 233 -1.00 20.57 5.96
CA ASP A 233 -1.16 22.01 5.84
C ASP A 233 -2.63 22.41 5.81
N GLU A 234 -2.99 23.45 6.58
CA GLU A 234 -4.34 24.03 6.66
C GLU A 234 -5.42 23.06 7.18
N ILE A 235 -5.15 22.38 8.31
CA ILE A 235 -6.10 21.43 8.91
C ILE A 235 -7.42 22.07 9.34
N ASP A 236 -7.42 23.38 9.63
CA ASP A 236 -8.61 24.17 9.99
C ASP A 236 -9.56 24.43 8.81
N LYS A 237 -9.13 24.15 7.59
CA LYS A 237 -9.93 24.35 6.37
C LYS A 237 -10.51 23.04 5.82
N MET A 238 -10.37 21.93 6.54
CA MET A 238 -11.08 20.71 6.19
C MET A 238 -12.58 20.88 6.43
N GLY A 239 -13.38 20.33 5.55
CA GLY A 239 -14.83 20.30 5.68
C GLY A 239 -15.34 18.87 5.70
N SER A 240 -16.51 18.66 6.29
CA SER A 240 -17.27 17.43 6.15
C SER A 240 -18.46 17.65 5.24
N ASP A 241 -18.82 16.69 4.41
CA ASP A 241 -20.05 16.68 3.62
C ASP A 241 -20.70 15.27 3.66
N PHE A 242 -21.73 15.07 2.84
CA PHE A 242 -22.45 13.79 2.77
C PHE A 242 -21.59 12.61 2.25
N ARG A 243 -20.37 12.85 1.77
CA ARG A 243 -19.44 11.85 1.26
C ARG A 243 -18.50 11.29 2.32
N GLY A 244 -18.57 11.80 3.54
CA GLY A 244 -17.80 11.31 4.67
C GLY A 244 -17.19 12.42 5.51
N ASP A 245 -16.46 12.01 6.52
CA ASP A 245 -15.72 12.89 7.41
C ASP A 245 -14.20 12.63 7.28
N PRO A 246 -13.49 13.46 6.52
CA PRO A 246 -12.05 13.31 6.38
C PRO A 246 -11.28 13.48 7.70
N SER A 247 -11.89 14.13 8.72
CA SER A 247 -11.27 14.27 10.04
C SER A 247 -11.16 12.92 10.73
N SER A 248 -12.18 12.06 10.61
CA SER A 248 -12.15 10.70 11.15
C SER A 248 -11.10 9.83 10.47
N ALA A 249 -10.95 9.95 9.12
CA ALA A 249 -9.90 9.27 8.41
C ALA A 249 -8.51 9.75 8.81
N LEU A 250 -8.37 11.04 9.04
CA LEU A 250 -7.10 11.64 9.47
C LEU A 250 -6.74 11.24 10.91
N LEU A 251 -7.73 11.04 11.78
CA LEU A 251 -7.50 10.53 13.14
C LEU A 251 -6.78 9.18 13.10
N GLU A 252 -7.22 8.24 12.27
CA GLU A 252 -6.55 6.93 12.12
C GLU A 252 -5.10 7.07 11.65
N VAL A 253 -4.81 8.05 10.79
CA VAL A 253 -3.45 8.35 10.32
C VAL A 253 -2.58 8.90 11.45
N LEU A 254 -3.16 9.72 12.32
CA LEU A 254 -2.44 10.50 13.33
C LEU A 254 -2.34 9.78 14.68
N ASP A 255 -3.31 8.94 15.02
CA ASP A 255 -3.34 8.21 16.30
C ASP A 255 -2.24 7.15 16.35
N PRO A 256 -1.25 7.27 17.24
CA PRO A 256 -0.17 6.28 17.37
C PRO A 256 -0.65 4.87 17.74
N GLU A 257 -1.87 4.72 18.23
CA GLU A 257 -2.45 3.41 18.56
C GLU A 257 -3.05 2.72 17.36
N GLN A 258 -3.44 3.45 16.31
CA GLN A 258 -4.09 2.94 15.12
C GLN A 258 -3.20 3.02 13.86
N ASN A 259 -2.30 4.00 13.77
CA ASN A 259 -1.54 4.30 12.56
C ASN A 259 -0.61 3.19 12.07
N HIS A 260 -0.31 2.19 12.90
CA HIS A 260 0.49 1.03 12.52
C HIS A 260 -0.29 0.04 11.61
N THR A 261 -1.61 0.14 11.57
CA THR A 261 -2.52 -0.67 10.75
C THR A 261 -3.40 0.20 9.85
N PHE A 262 -2.82 1.29 9.31
CA PHE A 262 -3.55 2.16 8.41
C PHE A 262 -4.02 1.42 7.16
N ALA A 263 -5.32 1.37 6.94
CA ALA A 263 -5.96 0.67 5.84
C ALA A 263 -6.41 1.62 4.74
N ASP A 264 -5.71 1.61 3.60
CA ASP A 264 -6.13 2.30 2.39
C ASP A 264 -7.09 1.42 1.58
N HIS A 265 -8.20 1.98 1.12
CA HIS A 265 -9.25 1.24 0.41
C HIS A 265 -8.83 0.75 -0.98
N TYR A 266 -7.84 1.40 -1.61
CA TYR A 266 -7.29 0.95 -2.88
C TYR A 266 -6.29 -0.19 -2.70
N VAL A 267 -5.37 -0.02 -1.74
CA VAL A 267 -4.28 -0.97 -1.49
C VAL A 267 -4.81 -2.21 -0.76
N GLU A 268 -5.81 -2.04 0.11
CA GLU A 268 -6.47 -3.12 0.89
C GLU A 268 -5.48 -4.01 1.68
N VAL A 269 -4.36 -3.45 2.08
CA VAL A 269 -3.34 -4.07 2.95
C VAL A 269 -2.89 -3.00 3.93
N ASP A 270 -2.71 -3.37 5.19
CA ASP A 270 -2.29 -2.47 6.23
C ASP A 270 -0.89 -1.91 5.96
N PHE A 271 -0.75 -0.61 6.09
CA PHE A 271 0.53 0.09 5.97
C PHE A 271 0.87 0.74 7.30
N ASP A 272 2.07 0.46 7.81
CA ASP A 272 2.53 0.98 9.09
C ASP A 272 3.10 2.40 8.93
N LEU A 273 2.36 3.39 9.47
CA LEU A 273 2.71 4.82 9.48
C LEU A 273 3.47 5.25 10.73
N SER A 274 3.77 4.35 11.68
CA SER A 274 4.38 4.69 12.97
C SER A 274 5.75 5.35 12.90
N ASP A 275 6.46 5.20 11.79
CA ASP A 275 7.76 5.83 11.55
C ASP A 275 7.66 7.24 10.95
N VAL A 276 6.47 7.64 10.49
CA VAL A 276 6.23 8.96 9.89
C VAL A 276 6.18 10.03 10.99
N MET A 277 6.86 11.13 10.78
CA MET A 277 6.76 12.30 11.66
C MET A 277 5.69 13.24 11.10
N PHE A 278 4.57 13.33 11.77
CA PHE A 278 3.51 14.26 11.39
C PHE A 278 3.69 15.62 12.06
N VAL A 279 3.54 16.67 11.28
CA VAL A 279 3.47 18.07 11.74
C VAL A 279 2.27 18.71 11.07
N ALA A 280 1.45 19.40 11.83
CA ALA A 280 0.26 20.07 11.31
C ALA A 280 0.45 21.59 11.29
N THR A 281 -0.22 22.27 10.36
CA THR A 281 -0.35 23.75 10.38
C THR A 281 -1.82 24.15 10.36
N SER A 282 -2.11 25.23 11.03
CA SER A 282 -3.43 25.85 11.07
C SER A 282 -3.31 27.38 11.02
N ASN A 283 -4.30 28.04 10.43
CA ASN A 283 -4.37 29.51 10.46
C ASN A 283 -5.19 30.00 11.65
N SER A 284 -6.05 29.17 12.22
CA SER A 284 -6.91 29.47 13.35
C SER A 284 -7.01 28.30 14.33
N MET A 285 -7.60 28.53 15.49
CA MET A 285 -7.88 27.44 16.46
C MET A 285 -9.15 26.66 16.14
N ASN A 286 -9.80 26.90 15.00
CA ASN A 286 -10.97 26.15 14.54
C ASN A 286 -10.56 24.80 13.92
N ILE A 287 -9.84 24.01 14.70
CA ILE A 287 -9.44 22.66 14.33
C ILE A 287 -10.63 21.73 14.62
N PRO A 288 -10.92 20.75 13.73
CA PRO A 288 -11.96 19.77 14.02
C PRO A 288 -11.75 19.12 15.40
N PRO A 289 -12.81 19.05 16.24
CA PRO A 289 -12.67 18.55 17.62
C PRO A 289 -12.06 17.15 17.71
N ALA A 290 -12.35 16.30 16.75
CA ALA A 290 -11.79 14.95 16.67
C ALA A 290 -10.25 14.92 16.56
N LEU A 291 -9.60 16.02 16.17
CA LEU A 291 -8.15 16.12 16.01
C LEU A 291 -7.46 16.88 17.15
N LEU A 292 -8.24 17.39 18.13
CA LEU A 292 -7.71 18.14 19.28
C LEU A 292 -7.38 17.23 20.48
N ASP A 293 -7.99 16.05 20.56
CA ASP A 293 -7.77 15.03 21.59
C ASP A 293 -6.53 14.15 21.26
#